data_d42f3d5c891bc403c1f584c91939e2a1
#
_entry.id   d42f3d5c891bc403c1f584c91939e2a1
#
_cell.length_a   1.000
_cell.length_b   1.000
_cell.length_c   1.000
_cell.angle_alpha   90.00
_cell.angle_beta   90.00
_cell.angle_gamma   90.00
#
_symmetry.space_group_name_H-M   'P 1'
#
loop_
_entity.id
_entity.type
_entity.pdbx_description
1 polymer ?
#
loop_
_entity_poly.entity_id
_entity_poly.type
_entity_poly.pdbx_seq_one_letter_code
_entity_poly.pdbx_strand_id
1 'polypeptide(L)'
;MGAGKTTLGKAFAHAMNMSFIDLDWYIEERFHRSISEIFAERGETGFRELERSMLHEVGEFENVLISTGGGTPCFFDNMEYMNRQGKSVFLDVDVDVLFRRLRVAKQQRPILQGKSDEELRSFIVEALEKRLPYYSQATYNFDGQHLESRLQIADSVERLAALLDMKP
;
A
#
# COMPACT_ATOMS: atom_id res chain seq x y z
N MET A 1 2.12 -5.81 -1.72
CA MET A 1 1.00 -6.34 -2.50
C MET A 1 0.26 -7.36 -1.63
N GLY A 2 -1.10 -7.35 -1.60
CA GLY A 2 -1.86 -8.30 -0.77
C GLY A 2 -1.91 -8.03 0.74
N ALA A 3 -1.25 -7.00 1.23
CA ALA A 3 -1.21 -6.70 2.67
C ALA A 3 -2.56 -6.21 3.27
N GLY A 4 -3.52 -5.80 2.43
CA GLY A 4 -4.81 -5.30 2.91
C GLY A 4 -4.91 -3.78 3.08
N LYS A 5 -3.95 -3.01 2.54
CA LYS A 5 -3.91 -1.55 2.66
C LYS A 5 -5.22 -0.86 2.29
N THR A 6 -5.78 -1.18 1.13
CA THR A 6 -7.04 -0.57 0.68
C THR A 6 -8.21 -0.97 1.57
N THR A 7 -8.25 -2.22 2.07
CA THR A 7 -9.30 -2.73 2.95
C THR A 7 -9.28 -2.02 4.30
N LEU A 8 -8.14 -2.07 4.99
CA LEU A 8 -7.97 -1.43 6.30
C LEU A 8 -8.02 0.09 6.17
N GLY A 9 -7.37 0.65 5.14
CA GLY A 9 -7.31 2.10 4.94
C GLY A 9 -8.68 2.73 4.73
N LYS A 10 -9.55 2.13 3.91
CA LYS A 10 -10.92 2.61 3.74
C LYS A 10 -11.74 2.53 5.03
N ALA A 11 -11.63 1.41 5.75
CA ALA A 11 -12.35 1.22 7.01
C ALA A 11 -11.88 2.21 8.07
N PHE A 12 -10.57 2.40 8.18
CA PHE A 12 -9.98 3.34 9.12
C PHE A 12 -10.32 4.80 8.79
N ALA A 13 -10.17 5.21 7.52
CA ALA A 13 -10.52 6.56 7.10
C ALA A 13 -11.99 6.89 7.37
N HIS A 14 -12.89 5.94 7.09
CA HIS A 14 -14.31 6.08 7.42
C HIS A 14 -14.54 6.26 8.93
N ALA A 15 -13.91 5.43 9.76
CA ALA A 15 -14.06 5.48 11.22
C ALA A 15 -13.49 6.78 11.81
N MET A 16 -12.43 7.34 11.23
CA MET A 16 -11.78 8.57 11.69
C MET A 16 -12.29 9.83 10.97
N ASN A 17 -13.35 9.72 10.16
CA ASN A 17 -13.90 10.83 9.37
C ASN A 17 -12.83 11.51 8.49
N MET A 18 -11.96 10.71 7.86
CA MET A 18 -10.90 11.15 6.94
C MET A 18 -11.26 10.83 5.50
N SER A 19 -10.70 11.56 4.56
CA SER A 19 -10.71 11.17 3.15
C SER A 19 -9.77 9.99 2.92
N PHE A 20 -10.11 9.07 1.99
CA PHE A 20 -9.24 7.97 1.59
C PHE A 20 -8.77 8.17 0.16
N ILE A 21 -7.44 8.10 -0.05
CA ILE A 21 -6.82 8.13 -1.38
C ILE A 21 -5.99 6.85 -1.57
N ASP A 22 -6.25 6.13 -2.66
CA ASP A 22 -5.35 5.12 -3.20
C ASP A 22 -4.49 5.79 -4.27
N LEU A 23 -3.18 5.84 -4.06
CA LEU A 23 -2.27 6.62 -4.93
C LEU A 23 -2.24 6.06 -6.36
N ASP A 24 -2.30 4.73 -6.52
CA ASP A 24 -2.32 4.12 -7.84
C ASP A 24 -3.59 4.56 -8.59
N TRP A 25 -4.74 4.49 -7.93
CA TRP A 25 -6.01 4.96 -8.51
C TRP A 25 -6.01 6.46 -8.78
N TYR A 26 -5.45 7.27 -7.88
CA TYR A 26 -5.31 8.73 -8.07
C TYR A 26 -4.51 9.06 -9.33
N ILE A 27 -3.42 8.35 -9.57
CA ILE A 27 -2.60 8.49 -10.78
C ILE A 27 -3.44 8.14 -12.03
N GLU A 28 -4.13 7.00 -12.01
CA GLU A 28 -4.95 6.56 -13.15
C GLU A 28 -6.05 7.57 -13.51
N GLU A 29 -6.76 8.10 -12.52
CA GLU A 29 -7.79 9.14 -12.70
C GLU A 29 -7.20 10.45 -13.21
N ARG A 30 -6.05 10.86 -12.66
CA ARG A 30 -5.40 12.13 -13.03
C ARG A 30 -4.90 12.15 -14.47
N PHE A 31 -4.43 11.00 -14.97
CA PHE A 31 -3.85 10.87 -16.30
C PHE A 31 -4.79 10.19 -17.31
N HIS A 32 -5.95 9.71 -16.90
CA HIS A 32 -6.92 8.96 -17.71
C HIS A 32 -6.27 7.75 -18.42
N ARG A 33 -5.35 7.07 -17.73
CA ARG A 33 -4.58 5.92 -18.19
C ARG A 33 -4.30 4.96 -17.04
N SER A 34 -4.28 3.69 -17.34
CA SER A 34 -3.85 2.68 -16.38
C SER A 34 -2.36 2.79 -16.04
N ILE A 35 -1.99 2.34 -14.85
CA ILE A 35 -0.57 2.24 -14.43
C ILE A 35 0.24 1.46 -15.48
N SER A 36 -0.32 0.38 -16.04
CA SER A 36 0.35 -0.43 -17.05
C SER A 36 0.65 0.35 -18.34
N GLU A 37 -0.28 1.20 -18.80
CA GLU A 37 -0.08 2.05 -19.98
C GLU A 37 0.97 3.12 -19.72
N ILE A 38 0.98 3.72 -18.51
CA ILE A 38 1.98 4.71 -18.11
C ILE A 38 3.38 4.07 -18.08
N PHE A 39 3.49 2.86 -17.52
CA PHE A 39 4.74 2.10 -17.54
C PHE A 39 5.21 1.77 -18.95
N ALA A 40 4.31 1.35 -19.83
CA ALA A 40 4.65 1.03 -21.22
C ALA A 40 5.16 2.25 -21.99
N GLU A 41 4.60 3.44 -21.71
CA GLU A 41 4.98 4.68 -22.40
C GLU A 41 6.27 5.29 -21.81
N ARG A 42 6.40 5.36 -20.48
CA ARG A 42 7.46 6.13 -19.80
C ARG A 42 8.57 5.28 -19.23
N GLY A 43 8.42 3.97 -19.21
CA GLY A 43 9.31 3.05 -18.51
C GLY A 43 9.23 3.20 -17.00
N GLU A 44 10.06 2.42 -16.28
CA GLU A 44 10.05 2.44 -14.81
C GLU A 44 10.47 3.80 -14.26
N THR A 45 11.55 4.37 -14.76
CA THR A 45 12.07 5.66 -14.27
C THR A 45 11.02 6.77 -14.40
N GLY A 46 10.42 6.92 -15.59
CA GLY A 46 9.42 7.94 -15.84
C GLY A 46 8.13 7.73 -15.00
N PHE A 47 7.74 6.47 -14.75
CA PHE A 47 6.64 6.18 -13.84
C PHE A 47 7.00 6.58 -12.39
N ARG A 48 8.21 6.27 -11.91
CA ARG A 48 8.62 6.59 -10.54
C ARG A 48 8.72 8.10 -10.29
N GLU A 49 9.16 8.88 -11.27
CA GLU A 49 9.13 10.34 -11.21
C GLU A 49 7.71 10.88 -11.12
N LEU A 50 6.80 10.31 -11.92
CA LEU A 50 5.38 10.65 -11.87
C LEU A 50 4.74 10.27 -10.54
N GLU A 51 4.96 9.05 -10.06
CA GLU A 51 4.47 8.55 -8.77
C GLU A 51 4.93 9.46 -7.62
N ARG A 52 6.21 9.86 -7.61
CA ARG A 52 6.74 10.83 -6.65
C ARG A 52 6.02 12.17 -6.70
N SER A 53 5.81 12.71 -7.91
CA SER A 53 5.10 13.98 -8.08
C SER A 53 3.67 13.91 -7.54
N MET A 54 2.95 12.82 -7.82
CA MET A 54 1.59 12.61 -7.32
C MET A 54 1.56 12.36 -5.81
N LEU A 55 2.54 11.64 -5.27
CA LEU A 55 2.69 11.49 -3.81
C LEU A 55 2.85 12.84 -3.13
N HIS A 56 3.66 13.74 -3.70
CA HIS A 56 3.85 15.09 -3.16
C HIS A 56 2.57 15.93 -3.27
N GLU A 57 1.82 15.80 -4.37
CA GLU A 57 0.54 16.50 -4.53
C GLU A 57 -0.48 16.07 -3.47
N VAL A 58 -0.71 14.76 -3.30
CA VAL A 58 -1.67 14.26 -2.31
C VAL A 58 -1.18 14.39 -0.86
N GLY A 59 0.12 14.47 -0.66
CA GLY A 59 0.74 14.68 0.65
C GLY A 59 0.47 16.04 1.26
N GLU A 60 0.08 17.03 0.44
CA GLU A 60 -0.33 18.36 0.92
C GLU A 60 -1.82 18.43 1.35
N PHE A 61 -2.57 17.35 1.16
CA PHE A 61 -3.98 17.33 1.54
C PHE A 61 -4.13 17.11 3.05
N GLU A 62 -5.06 17.82 3.65
CA GLU A 62 -5.39 17.70 5.06
C GLU A 62 -6.44 16.60 5.32
N ASN A 63 -6.39 16.01 6.49
CA ASN A 63 -7.34 14.99 6.96
C ASN A 63 -7.55 13.84 5.95
N VAL A 64 -6.44 13.30 5.45
CA VAL A 64 -6.42 12.25 4.43
C VAL A 64 -5.63 11.03 4.90
N LEU A 65 -6.11 9.84 4.55
CA LEU A 65 -5.35 8.60 4.59
C LEU A 65 -4.96 8.21 3.17
N ILE A 66 -3.65 8.09 2.93
CA ILE A 66 -3.10 7.73 1.63
C ILE A 66 -2.60 6.29 1.66
N SER A 67 -3.14 5.45 0.76
CA SER A 67 -2.63 4.10 0.50
C SER A 67 -1.67 4.14 -0.68
N THR A 68 -0.40 3.87 -0.45
CA THR A 68 0.61 3.89 -1.51
C THR A 68 0.80 2.54 -2.18
N GLY A 69 1.29 2.52 -3.41
CA GLY A 69 1.81 1.33 -4.06
C GLY A 69 2.97 0.70 -3.25
N GLY A 70 3.17 -0.61 -3.35
CA GLY A 70 4.23 -1.28 -2.59
C GLY A 70 5.65 -0.89 -3.03
N GLY A 71 5.81 -0.29 -4.19
CA GLY A 71 7.10 0.23 -4.68
C GLY A 71 7.36 1.67 -4.26
N THR A 72 6.32 2.47 -4.04
CA THR A 72 6.43 3.90 -3.76
C THR A 72 7.46 4.27 -2.69
N PRO A 73 7.52 3.58 -1.51
CA PRO A 73 8.50 3.89 -0.47
C PRO A 73 9.95 3.61 -0.86
N CYS A 74 10.17 2.79 -1.91
CA CYS A 74 11.50 2.27 -2.27
C CYS A 74 12.27 3.18 -3.23
N PHE A 75 11.68 4.28 -3.68
CA PHE A 75 12.28 5.16 -4.67
C PHE A 75 12.47 6.56 -4.13
N PHE A 76 13.55 7.21 -4.58
CA PHE A 76 13.92 8.57 -4.20
C PHE A 76 13.94 8.75 -2.68
N ASP A 77 13.46 9.89 -2.21
CA ASP A 77 13.26 10.27 -0.82
C ASP A 77 11.79 10.06 -0.34
N ASN A 78 11.02 9.24 -1.05
CA ASN A 78 9.58 9.10 -0.79
C ASN A 78 9.28 8.68 0.66
N MET A 79 10.07 7.76 1.23
CA MET A 79 9.85 7.31 2.61
C MET A 79 10.13 8.43 3.62
N GLU A 80 11.19 9.20 3.40
CA GLU A 80 11.52 10.36 4.23
C GLU A 80 10.44 11.45 4.09
N TYR A 81 9.98 11.71 2.86
CA TYR A 81 8.89 12.65 2.61
C TYR A 81 7.61 12.23 3.36
N MET A 82 7.18 10.98 3.25
CA MET A 82 5.99 10.48 3.94
C MET A 82 6.12 10.63 5.47
N ASN A 83 7.30 10.36 6.03
CA ASN A 83 7.55 10.51 7.47
C ASN A 83 7.52 11.98 7.93
N ARG A 84 7.87 12.92 7.05
CA ARG A 84 7.78 14.36 7.37
C ARG A 84 6.35 14.90 7.27
N GLN A 85 5.57 14.38 6.33
CA GLN A 85 4.20 14.87 6.09
C GLN A 85 3.20 14.31 7.11
N GLY A 86 3.45 13.14 7.66
CA GLY A 86 2.47 12.55 8.57
C GLY A 86 2.92 11.24 9.21
N LYS A 87 1.94 10.51 9.71
CA LYS A 87 2.13 9.20 10.34
C LYS A 87 2.19 8.12 9.28
N SER A 88 3.39 7.61 8.98
CA SER A 88 3.55 6.48 8.07
C SER A 88 3.37 5.15 8.80
N VAL A 89 2.64 4.23 8.19
CA VAL A 89 2.33 2.92 8.75
C VAL A 89 2.75 1.82 7.78
N PHE A 90 3.63 0.94 8.23
CA PHE A 90 3.92 -0.31 7.54
C PHE A 90 2.94 -1.39 7.99
N LEU A 91 2.16 -1.94 7.06
CA LEU A 91 1.34 -3.13 7.33
C LEU A 91 2.21 -4.37 7.19
N ASP A 92 2.64 -4.90 8.31
CA ASP A 92 3.44 -6.10 8.40
C ASP A 92 2.54 -7.34 8.30
N VAL A 93 2.84 -8.20 7.33
CA VAL A 93 2.04 -9.39 7.02
C VAL A 93 2.95 -10.52 6.61
N ASP A 94 2.78 -11.67 7.25
CA ASP A 94 3.55 -12.87 6.98
C ASP A 94 3.42 -13.34 5.52
N VAL A 95 4.49 -13.94 5.01
CA VAL A 95 4.55 -14.52 3.66
C VAL A 95 3.39 -15.47 3.40
N ASP A 96 3.04 -16.31 4.38
CA ASP A 96 1.96 -17.30 4.25
C ASP A 96 0.57 -16.64 4.10
N VAL A 97 0.33 -15.56 4.81
CA VAL A 97 -0.91 -14.79 4.70
C VAL A 97 -0.95 -14.05 3.37
N LEU A 98 0.15 -13.41 2.97
CA LEU A 98 0.26 -12.77 1.66
C LEU A 98 0.05 -13.76 0.52
N PHE A 99 0.66 -14.94 0.62
CA PHE A 99 0.51 -16.01 -0.37
C PHE A 99 -0.96 -16.43 -0.52
N ARG A 100 -1.66 -16.71 0.60
CA ARG A 100 -3.08 -17.08 0.56
C ARG A 100 -3.95 -15.99 -0.10
N ARG A 101 -3.75 -14.72 0.29
CA ARG A 101 -4.49 -13.58 -0.27
C ARG A 101 -4.22 -13.38 -1.76
N LEU A 102 -2.96 -13.48 -2.17
CA LEU A 102 -2.56 -13.28 -3.56
C LEU A 102 -2.93 -14.47 -4.46
N ARG A 103 -2.94 -15.69 -3.94
CA ARG A 103 -3.39 -16.87 -4.66
C ARG A 103 -4.85 -16.73 -5.09
N VAL A 104 -5.71 -16.23 -4.22
CA VAL A 104 -7.13 -15.96 -4.55
C VAL A 104 -7.23 -14.81 -5.56
N ALA A 105 -6.43 -13.76 -5.42
CA ALA A 105 -6.45 -12.59 -6.31
C ALA A 105 -5.65 -12.78 -7.62
N LYS A 106 -5.01 -13.93 -7.83
CA LYS A 106 -4.11 -14.20 -8.96
C LYS A 106 -4.74 -13.96 -10.33
N GLN A 107 -6.02 -14.35 -10.51
CA GLN A 107 -6.74 -14.17 -11.77
C GLN A 107 -6.99 -12.70 -12.12
N GLN A 108 -7.01 -11.82 -11.15
CA GLN A 108 -7.30 -10.39 -11.32
C GLN A 108 -6.05 -9.51 -11.44
N ARG A 109 -4.83 -10.10 -11.37
CA ARG A 109 -3.58 -9.34 -11.35
C ARG A 109 -2.62 -9.82 -12.45
N PRO A 110 -2.38 -9.02 -13.50
CA PRO A 110 -1.53 -9.41 -14.64
C PRO A 110 -0.15 -9.93 -14.25
N ILE A 111 0.52 -9.28 -13.29
CA ILE A 111 1.88 -9.64 -12.83
C ILE A 111 1.95 -11.02 -12.15
N LEU A 112 0.82 -11.58 -11.73
CA LEU A 112 0.73 -12.87 -11.05
C LEU A 112 0.20 -13.98 -11.97
N GLN A 113 -0.30 -13.63 -13.14
CA GLN A 113 -0.86 -14.60 -14.08
C GLN A 113 0.24 -15.57 -14.56
N GLY A 114 -0.11 -16.85 -14.71
CA GLY A 114 0.80 -17.89 -15.18
C GLY A 114 1.82 -18.42 -14.15
N LYS A 115 2.01 -17.79 -13.00
CA LYS A 115 2.94 -18.28 -11.97
C LYS A 115 2.41 -19.54 -11.29
N SER A 116 3.27 -20.52 -11.02
CA SER A 116 2.98 -21.63 -10.11
C SER A 116 2.84 -21.10 -8.67
N ASP A 117 2.40 -21.94 -7.75
CA ASP A 117 2.31 -21.58 -6.33
C ASP A 117 3.72 -21.36 -5.72
N GLU A 118 4.72 -22.13 -6.15
CA GLU A 118 6.13 -21.99 -5.75
C GLU A 118 6.72 -20.68 -6.29
N GLU A 119 6.50 -20.38 -7.57
CA GLU A 119 6.94 -19.12 -8.19
C GLU A 119 6.27 -17.90 -7.55
N LEU A 120 4.99 -18.00 -7.18
CA LEU A 120 4.30 -16.93 -6.46
C LEU A 120 4.91 -16.71 -5.07
N ARG A 121 5.22 -17.78 -4.35
CA ARG A 121 5.84 -17.71 -3.03
C ARG A 121 7.23 -17.08 -3.10
N SER A 122 8.06 -17.53 -4.02
CA SER A 122 9.39 -16.97 -4.25
C SER A 122 9.33 -15.49 -4.59
N PHE A 123 8.40 -15.11 -5.48
CA PHE A 123 8.16 -13.71 -5.84
C PHE A 123 7.78 -12.84 -4.63
N ILE A 124 6.95 -13.35 -3.71
CA ILE A 124 6.56 -12.62 -2.50
C ILE A 124 7.78 -12.41 -1.59
N VAL A 125 8.57 -13.47 -1.34
CA VAL A 125 9.77 -13.41 -0.49
C VAL A 125 10.78 -12.41 -1.06
N GLU A 126 11.16 -12.55 -2.33
CA GLU A 126 12.11 -11.64 -2.98
C GLU A 126 11.64 -10.19 -2.96
N ALA A 127 10.34 -9.96 -3.20
CA ALA A 127 9.78 -8.61 -3.16
C ALA A 127 9.80 -8.01 -1.75
N LEU A 128 9.57 -8.81 -0.72
CA LEU A 128 9.66 -8.37 0.67
C LEU A 128 11.11 -8.07 1.07
N GLU A 129 12.05 -8.98 0.78
CA GLU A 129 13.47 -8.79 1.09
C GLU A 129 14.02 -7.48 0.50
N LYS A 130 13.69 -7.19 -0.76
CA LYS A 130 14.12 -5.95 -1.43
C LYS A 130 13.50 -4.68 -0.83
N ARG A 131 12.29 -4.77 -0.27
CA ARG A 131 11.51 -3.61 0.19
C ARG A 131 11.55 -3.39 1.69
N LEU A 132 11.85 -4.41 2.47
CA LEU A 132 11.87 -4.35 3.92
C LEU A 132 12.80 -3.25 4.47
N PRO A 133 14.00 -2.99 3.89
CA PRO A 133 14.86 -1.88 4.34
C PRO A 133 14.20 -0.49 4.25
N TYR A 134 13.25 -0.33 3.32
CA TYR A 134 12.47 0.90 3.19
C TYR A 134 11.23 0.88 4.10
N TYR A 135 10.51 -0.22 4.14
CA TYR A 135 9.30 -0.38 4.95
C TYR A 135 9.58 -0.23 6.45
N SER A 136 10.74 -0.72 6.92
CA SER A 136 11.17 -0.60 8.31
C SER A 136 11.47 0.84 8.75
N GLN A 137 11.55 1.78 7.83
CA GLN A 137 11.70 3.21 8.14
C GLN A 137 10.35 3.89 8.44
N ALA A 138 9.22 3.20 8.27
CA ALA A 138 7.92 3.74 8.66
C ALA A 138 7.88 4.05 10.15
N THR A 139 7.20 5.14 10.52
CA THR A 139 7.09 5.58 11.91
C THR A 139 6.37 4.56 12.79
N TYR A 140 5.43 3.81 12.19
CA TYR A 140 4.66 2.78 12.87
C TYR A 140 4.68 1.47 12.11
N ASN A 141 4.78 0.36 12.85
CA ASN A 141 4.57 -0.99 12.33
C ASN A 141 3.24 -1.53 12.85
N PHE A 142 2.38 -2.02 11.98
CA PHE A 142 1.08 -2.55 12.31
C PHE A 142 0.89 -3.98 11.78
N ASP A 143 0.51 -4.89 12.67
CA ASP A 143 0.18 -6.27 12.32
C ASP A 143 -1.11 -6.33 11.47
N GLY A 144 -0.94 -6.63 10.17
CA GLY A 144 -2.01 -6.75 9.17
C GLY A 144 -2.47 -8.18 8.91
N GLN A 145 -2.20 -9.14 9.81
CA GLN A 145 -2.51 -10.56 9.61
C GLN A 145 -4.00 -10.86 9.48
N HIS A 146 -4.86 -10.12 10.17
CA HIS A 146 -6.27 -10.43 10.33
C HIS A 146 -7.16 -9.35 9.70
N LEU A 147 -7.51 -9.52 8.42
CA LEU A 147 -8.36 -8.58 7.64
C LEU A 147 -9.37 -9.31 6.74
N GLU A 148 -9.72 -10.56 7.07
CA GLU A 148 -10.56 -11.43 6.22
C GLU A 148 -12.05 -11.29 6.50
N SER A 149 -12.42 -10.81 7.70
CA SER A 149 -13.82 -10.64 8.10
C SER A 149 -14.10 -9.21 8.57
N ARG A 150 -15.38 -8.82 8.57
CA ARG A 150 -15.79 -7.50 9.07
C ARG A 150 -15.40 -7.27 10.53
N LEU A 151 -15.46 -8.31 11.37
CA LEU A 151 -15.09 -8.23 12.79
C LEU A 151 -13.57 -8.01 12.94
N GLN A 152 -12.75 -8.73 12.18
CA GLN A 152 -11.30 -8.56 12.18
C GLN A 152 -10.88 -7.18 11.66
N ILE A 153 -11.57 -6.65 10.65
CA ILE A 153 -11.32 -5.30 10.14
C ILE A 153 -11.68 -4.27 11.21
N ALA A 154 -12.82 -4.41 11.89
CA ALA A 154 -13.22 -3.49 12.96
C ALA A 154 -12.23 -3.50 14.14
N ASP A 155 -11.81 -4.67 14.62
CA ASP A 155 -10.76 -4.82 15.63
C ASP A 155 -9.44 -4.16 15.17
N SER A 156 -9.04 -4.39 13.92
CA SER A 156 -7.82 -3.78 13.36
C SER A 156 -7.92 -2.25 13.29
N VAL A 157 -9.10 -1.70 13.00
CA VAL A 157 -9.33 -0.24 13.03
C VAL A 157 -9.13 0.31 14.44
N GLU A 158 -9.69 -0.34 15.46
CA GLU A 158 -9.54 0.09 16.86
C GLU A 158 -8.07 0.01 17.32
N ARG A 159 -7.37 -1.08 17.00
CA ARG A 159 -5.95 -1.26 17.32
C ARG A 159 -5.06 -0.23 16.60
N LEU A 160 -5.36 0.07 15.34
CA LEU A 160 -4.61 1.07 14.58
C LEU A 160 -4.89 2.47 15.12
N ALA A 161 -6.13 2.80 15.49
CA ALA A 161 -6.48 4.07 16.13
C ALA A 161 -5.73 4.27 17.46
N ALA A 162 -5.69 3.23 18.28
CA ALA A 162 -4.94 3.23 19.54
C ALA A 162 -3.43 3.42 19.31
N LEU A 163 -2.85 2.70 18.32
CA LEU A 163 -1.44 2.82 17.96
C LEU A 163 -1.08 4.24 17.50
N LEU A 164 -1.96 4.88 16.76
CA LEU A 164 -1.77 6.22 16.21
C LEU A 164 -2.20 7.35 17.15
N ASP A 165 -2.68 7.02 18.36
CA ASP A 165 -3.28 7.98 19.31
C ASP A 165 -4.33 8.86 18.62
N MET A 166 -5.25 8.23 17.90
CA MET A 166 -6.36 8.86 17.19
C MET A 166 -7.69 8.40 17.78
N LYS A 167 -8.64 9.31 17.81
CA LYS A 167 -10.02 9.03 18.26
C LYS A 167 -10.99 9.41 17.15
N PRO A 168 -12.09 8.64 16.99
CA PRO A 168 -13.14 8.93 16.04
C PRO A 168 -13.78 10.31 16.26
#